data_cac80798c06c6480c16b222cfa0f370f
#
_entry.id   cac80798c06c6480c16b222cfa0f370f
#
_cell.length_a   1.000
_cell.length_b   1.000
_cell.length_c   1.000
_cell.angle_alpha   90.00
_cell.angle_beta   90.00
_cell.angle_gamma   90.00
#
_symmetry.space_group_name_H-M   'P 1'
#
loop_
_entity.id
_entity.type
_entity.pdbx_description
1 polymer ?
#
loop_
_entity_poly.entity_id
_entity_poly.type
_entity_poly.pdbx_seq_one_letter_code
_entity_poly.pdbx_strand_id
1 'polypeptide(L)'
;MVLAESLKKINILVKARSKNKWELIEEMVDLAVKNREISAADSEEIKIALVEREKSMSTGIGNGVAIPHCTTARVSDIIIILAISQKGIDFDSIDSNPVRIVILLLVPKNKLSQHIKSLANIAKVMGDEELREKIASLKTAESILKTIKNFKINK
;
A
#
# COMPACT_ATOMS: atom_id res chain seq x y z
N MET A 1 8.77 9.94 -9.62
CA MET A 1 8.75 9.01 -8.48
C MET A 1 7.37 8.38 -8.38
N VAL A 2 7.32 7.05 -8.43
CA VAL A 2 6.04 6.31 -8.56
C VAL A 2 5.05 6.59 -7.43
N LEU A 3 5.49 6.51 -6.18
CA LEU A 3 4.58 6.69 -5.04
C LEU A 3 3.96 8.09 -5.04
N ALA A 4 4.79 9.13 -5.14
CA ALA A 4 4.31 10.50 -5.09
C ALA A 4 3.42 10.87 -6.28
N GLU A 5 3.67 10.29 -7.45
CA GLU A 5 2.93 10.59 -8.68
C GLU A 5 1.62 9.82 -8.78
N SER A 6 1.58 8.60 -8.24
CA SER A 6 0.45 7.69 -8.42
C SER A 6 -0.50 7.63 -7.24
N LEU A 7 -0.06 8.03 -6.05
CA LEU A 7 -0.92 8.02 -4.87
C LEU A 7 -1.89 9.20 -4.90
N LYS A 8 -3.17 8.90 -4.72
CA LYS A 8 -4.24 9.91 -4.66
C LYS A 8 -4.72 10.10 -3.23
N LYS A 9 -5.09 11.32 -2.88
CA LYS A 9 -5.63 11.62 -1.55
C LYS A 9 -6.80 10.73 -1.16
N ILE A 10 -7.73 10.46 -2.09
CA ILE A 10 -8.90 9.61 -1.83
C ILE A 10 -8.52 8.16 -1.52
N ASN A 11 -7.33 7.73 -1.90
CA ASN A 11 -6.84 6.38 -1.68
C ASN A 11 -5.94 6.27 -0.43
N ILE A 12 -6.05 7.22 0.48
CA ILE A 12 -5.33 7.17 1.76
C ILE A 12 -6.32 6.90 2.88
N LEU A 13 -6.16 5.77 3.53
CA LEU A 13 -6.94 5.35 4.69
C LEU A 13 -6.16 5.72 5.95
N VAL A 14 -6.46 6.89 6.51
CA VAL A 14 -5.69 7.47 7.63
C VAL A 14 -5.80 6.62 8.89
N LYS A 15 -6.94 5.95 9.08
CA LYS A 15 -7.18 5.14 10.27
C LYS A 15 -7.82 3.81 9.87
N ALA A 16 -6.97 2.82 9.66
CA ALA A 16 -7.44 1.46 9.36
C ALA A 16 -8.14 0.87 10.58
N ARG A 17 -9.24 0.17 10.36
CA ARG A 17 -10.05 -0.46 11.42
C ARG A 17 -9.78 -1.95 11.56
N SER A 18 -9.15 -2.55 10.57
CA SER A 18 -8.90 -3.98 10.52
C SER A 18 -7.93 -4.42 11.62
N LYS A 19 -8.11 -5.65 12.10
CA LYS A 19 -7.29 -6.22 13.18
C LYS A 19 -6.18 -7.14 12.69
N ASN A 20 -6.30 -7.63 11.46
CA ASN A 20 -5.30 -8.52 10.85
C ASN A 20 -5.08 -8.16 9.39
N LYS A 21 -4.03 -8.71 8.80
CA LYS A 21 -3.65 -8.34 7.43
C LYS A 21 -4.69 -8.73 6.38
N TRP A 22 -5.43 -9.82 6.59
CA TRP A 22 -6.44 -10.28 5.64
C TRP A 22 -7.63 -9.31 5.59
N GLU A 23 -8.10 -8.89 6.75
CA GLU A 23 -9.15 -7.88 6.84
C GLU A 23 -8.68 -6.55 6.28
N LEU A 24 -7.42 -6.17 6.52
CA LEU A 24 -6.88 -4.90 6.02
C LEU A 24 -6.82 -4.89 4.49
N ILE A 25 -6.39 -5.99 3.88
CA ILE A 25 -6.39 -6.10 2.42
C ILE A 25 -7.81 -5.88 1.88
N GLU A 26 -8.82 -6.50 2.49
CA GLU A 26 -10.22 -6.28 2.10
C GLU A 26 -10.65 -4.83 2.29
N GLU A 27 -10.32 -4.23 3.42
CA GLU A 27 -10.66 -2.84 3.72
C GLU A 27 -10.08 -1.89 2.68
N MET A 28 -8.84 -2.12 2.28
CA MET A 28 -8.18 -1.30 1.27
C MET A 28 -8.77 -1.48 -0.13
N VAL A 29 -9.09 -2.71 -0.51
CA VAL A 29 -9.77 -2.98 -1.78
C VAL A 29 -11.16 -2.33 -1.79
N ASP A 30 -11.90 -2.43 -0.69
CA ASP A 30 -13.22 -1.81 -0.58
C ASP A 30 -13.15 -0.28 -0.72
N LEU A 31 -12.09 0.34 -0.22
CA LEU A 31 -11.86 1.77 -0.43
C LEU A 31 -11.68 2.09 -1.93
N ALA A 32 -10.92 1.26 -2.63
CA ALA A 32 -10.72 1.44 -4.08
C ALA A 32 -12.03 1.29 -4.85
N VAL A 33 -12.90 0.36 -4.44
CA VAL A 33 -14.23 0.20 -5.04
C VAL A 33 -15.08 1.46 -4.77
N LYS A 34 -15.09 1.93 -3.54
CA LYS A 34 -15.83 3.14 -3.16
C LYS A 34 -15.38 4.34 -3.97
N ASN A 35 -14.09 4.46 -4.23
CA ASN A 35 -13.51 5.56 -4.99
C ASN A 35 -13.56 5.36 -6.51
N ARG A 36 -14.19 4.27 -6.96
CA ARG A 36 -14.34 3.93 -8.38
C ARG A 36 -13.00 3.70 -9.10
N GLU A 37 -11.98 3.33 -8.37
CA GLU A 37 -10.70 2.93 -8.96
C GLU A 37 -10.79 1.54 -9.57
N ILE A 38 -11.60 0.67 -8.97
CA ILE A 38 -11.92 -0.66 -9.49
C ILE A 38 -13.44 -0.87 -9.40
N SER A 39 -13.97 -1.73 -10.28
CA SER A 39 -15.40 -2.03 -10.24
C SER A 39 -15.72 -3.01 -9.12
N ALA A 40 -16.93 -2.94 -8.58
CA ALA A 40 -17.40 -3.88 -7.57
C ALA A 40 -17.38 -5.32 -8.11
N ALA A 41 -17.65 -5.50 -9.41
CA ALA A 41 -17.65 -6.82 -10.04
C ALA A 41 -16.26 -7.47 -10.05
N ASP A 42 -15.20 -6.67 -10.09
CA ASP A 42 -13.82 -7.16 -10.12
C ASP A 42 -13.19 -7.33 -8.73
N SER A 43 -13.84 -6.82 -7.69
CA SER A 43 -13.25 -6.74 -6.35
C SER A 43 -12.88 -8.11 -5.77
N GLU A 44 -13.74 -9.11 -5.96
CA GLU A 44 -13.49 -10.44 -5.41
C GLU A 44 -12.27 -11.11 -6.05
N GLU A 45 -12.15 -11.03 -7.38
CA GLU A 45 -11.00 -11.57 -8.10
C GLU A 45 -9.70 -10.89 -7.62
N ILE A 46 -9.74 -9.58 -7.42
CA ILE A 46 -8.58 -8.82 -6.95
C ILE A 46 -8.21 -9.20 -5.51
N LYS A 47 -9.20 -9.35 -4.63
CA LYS A 47 -8.97 -9.80 -3.24
C LYS A 47 -8.31 -11.17 -3.20
N ILE A 48 -8.82 -12.10 -4.00
CA ILE A 48 -8.25 -13.46 -4.08
C ILE A 48 -6.81 -13.41 -4.54
N ALA A 49 -6.50 -12.64 -5.58
CA ALA A 49 -5.13 -12.51 -6.09
C ALA A 49 -4.18 -11.94 -5.03
N LEU A 50 -4.61 -10.90 -4.31
CA LEU A 50 -3.83 -10.29 -3.24
C LEU A 50 -3.56 -11.27 -2.09
N VAL A 51 -4.60 -12.01 -1.67
CA VAL A 51 -4.48 -12.98 -0.58
C VAL A 51 -3.55 -14.13 -0.98
N GLU A 52 -3.68 -14.66 -2.17
CA GLU A 52 -2.80 -15.74 -2.66
C GLU A 52 -1.35 -15.29 -2.71
N ARG A 53 -1.09 -14.06 -3.17
CA ARG A 53 0.26 -13.50 -3.20
C ARG A 53 0.82 -13.35 -1.78
N GLU A 54 0.05 -12.85 -0.85
CA GLU A 54 0.47 -12.65 0.53
C GLU A 54 0.73 -13.98 1.24
N LYS A 55 -0.08 -14.99 0.95
CA LYS A 55 0.10 -16.34 1.50
C LYS A 55 1.38 -17.02 1.00
N SER A 56 1.79 -16.72 -0.22
CA SER A 56 3.01 -17.33 -0.79
C SER A 56 4.27 -16.82 -0.09
N MET A 57 4.29 -15.55 0.30
CA MET A 57 5.39 -14.93 1.04
C MET A 57 4.90 -13.59 1.56
N SER A 58 5.15 -13.33 2.84
CA SER A 58 4.77 -12.05 3.45
C SER A 58 5.37 -10.86 2.70
N THR A 59 4.59 -9.82 2.56
CA THR A 59 5.05 -8.54 1.98
C THR A 59 5.49 -7.54 3.05
N GLY A 60 5.58 -7.95 4.30
CA GLY A 60 6.15 -7.13 5.37
C GLY A 60 7.65 -7.00 5.20
N ILE A 61 8.12 -5.84 4.77
CA ILE A 61 9.53 -5.60 4.43
C ILE A 61 10.40 -5.15 5.60
N GLY A 62 9.81 -5.08 6.79
CA GLY A 62 10.48 -4.58 7.98
C GLY A 62 10.22 -3.10 8.22
N ASN A 63 10.68 -2.60 9.35
CA ASN A 63 10.52 -1.20 9.76
C ASN A 63 9.06 -0.73 9.84
N GLY A 64 8.14 -1.66 10.08
CA GLY A 64 6.73 -1.32 10.20
C GLY A 64 6.02 -1.05 8.87
N VAL A 65 6.56 -1.55 7.76
CA VAL A 65 6.01 -1.34 6.41
C VAL A 65 5.67 -2.67 5.75
N ALA A 66 4.53 -2.74 5.06
CA ALA A 66 4.17 -3.87 4.21
C ALA A 66 3.68 -3.34 2.87
N ILE A 67 3.92 -4.13 1.81
CA ILE A 67 3.54 -3.76 0.44
C ILE A 67 2.76 -4.91 -0.21
N PRO A 68 1.49 -5.15 0.20
CA PRO A 68 0.65 -6.14 -0.47
C PRO A 68 0.47 -5.73 -1.93
N HIS A 69 0.59 -6.68 -2.85
CA HIS A 69 0.47 -6.36 -4.26
C HIS A 69 0.05 -7.57 -5.09
N CYS A 70 -0.52 -7.30 -6.25
CA CYS A 70 -0.76 -8.32 -7.25
C CYS A 70 -0.75 -7.70 -8.64
N THR A 71 -0.57 -8.53 -9.65
CA THR A 71 -0.82 -8.15 -11.03
C THR A 71 -2.22 -8.59 -11.40
N THR A 72 -2.92 -7.79 -12.18
CA THR A 72 -4.29 -8.09 -12.59
C THR A 72 -4.59 -7.48 -13.95
N ALA A 73 -5.46 -8.16 -14.71
CA ALA A 73 -5.95 -7.63 -15.99
C ALA A 73 -7.09 -6.61 -15.78
N ARG A 74 -7.53 -6.42 -14.53
CA ARG A 74 -8.69 -5.59 -14.21
C ARG A 74 -8.38 -4.11 -14.02
N VAL A 75 -7.11 -3.73 -14.10
CA VAL A 75 -6.69 -2.33 -14.03
C VAL A 75 -5.85 -1.99 -15.26
N SER A 76 -5.97 -0.76 -15.74
CA SER A 76 -5.20 -0.28 -16.91
C SER A 76 -3.94 0.48 -16.51
N ASP A 77 -3.92 1.03 -15.30
CA ASP A 77 -2.78 1.72 -14.72
C ASP A 77 -2.55 1.25 -13.29
N ILE A 78 -1.37 1.54 -12.77
CA ILE A 78 -1.03 1.21 -11.38
C ILE A 78 -1.96 1.97 -10.44
N ILE A 79 -2.56 1.24 -9.50
CA ILE A 79 -3.38 1.81 -8.44
C ILE A 79 -2.63 1.59 -7.12
N ILE A 80 -2.47 2.67 -6.36
CA ILE A 80 -1.80 2.65 -5.05
C ILE A 80 -2.79 3.09 -3.98
N ILE A 81 -2.88 2.32 -2.90
CA ILE A 81 -3.71 2.64 -1.74
C ILE A 81 -2.80 2.58 -0.52
N LEU A 82 -2.84 3.60 0.32
CA LEU A 82 -2.03 3.67 1.53
C LEU A 82 -2.92 3.63 2.75
N ALA A 83 -2.57 2.81 3.73
CA ALA A 83 -3.30 2.72 4.99
C ALA A 83 -2.36 2.88 6.18
N ILE A 84 -2.85 3.56 7.21
CA ILE A 84 -2.14 3.69 8.48
C ILE A 84 -2.91 2.88 9.53
N SER A 85 -2.19 1.98 10.22
CA SER A 85 -2.71 1.26 11.37
C SER A 85 -2.04 1.79 12.63
N GLN A 86 -2.78 2.46 13.49
CA GLN A 86 -2.21 3.07 14.69
C GLN A 86 -1.67 2.03 15.68
N LYS A 87 -2.35 0.91 15.79
CA LYS A 87 -1.96 -0.17 16.71
C LYS A 87 -0.91 -1.12 16.14
N GLY A 88 -0.74 -1.11 14.83
CA GLY A 88 0.09 -2.07 14.13
C GLY A 88 -0.63 -3.38 13.87
N ILE A 89 -0.22 -4.05 12.80
CA ILE A 89 -0.81 -5.31 12.35
C ILE A 89 0.33 -6.30 12.08
N ASP A 90 0.16 -7.54 12.51
CA ASP A 90 1.10 -8.61 12.22
C ASP A 90 1.02 -9.00 10.74
N PHE A 91 2.12 -8.79 10.03
CA PHE A 91 2.28 -9.19 8.63
C PHE A 91 3.27 -10.33 8.46
N ASP A 92 3.68 -10.98 9.55
CA ASP A 92 4.78 -11.96 9.50
C ASP A 92 6.02 -11.35 8.83
N SER A 93 6.34 -10.13 9.25
CA SER A 93 7.46 -9.36 8.69
C SER A 93 8.80 -10.00 8.99
N ILE A 94 9.80 -9.73 8.14
CA ILE A 94 11.16 -10.24 8.29
C ILE A 94 11.73 -9.96 9.69
N ASP A 95 11.45 -8.76 10.23
CA ASP A 95 11.95 -8.33 11.53
C ASP A 95 11.00 -8.66 12.69
N SER A 96 9.90 -9.35 12.42
CA SER A 96 8.86 -9.72 13.39
C SER A 96 8.15 -8.54 14.07
N ASN A 97 8.37 -7.32 13.57
CA ASN A 97 7.71 -6.13 14.13
C ASN A 97 6.32 -5.92 13.50
N PRO A 98 5.37 -5.35 14.25
CA PRO A 98 4.07 -5.01 13.70
C PRO A 98 4.18 -3.92 12.64
N VAL A 99 3.26 -3.93 11.69
CA VAL A 99 3.21 -3.01 10.56
C VAL A 99 2.21 -1.91 10.83
N ARG A 100 2.63 -0.65 10.64
CA ARG A 100 1.79 0.53 10.81
C ARG A 100 1.50 1.25 9.48
N ILE A 101 2.34 1.05 8.47
CA ILE A 101 2.16 1.66 7.14
C ILE A 101 2.02 0.53 6.12
N VAL A 102 0.88 0.50 5.43
CA VAL A 102 0.62 -0.50 4.41
C VAL A 102 0.37 0.20 3.08
N ILE A 103 1.11 -0.20 2.06
CA ILE A 103 0.96 0.35 0.71
C ILE A 103 0.58 -0.80 -0.21
N LEU A 104 -0.65 -0.77 -0.69
CA LEU A 104 -1.19 -1.81 -1.57
C LEU A 104 -1.08 -1.36 -3.01
N LEU A 105 -0.54 -2.25 -3.87
CA LEU A 105 -0.40 -1.98 -5.30
C LEU A 105 -1.22 -2.96 -6.12
N LEU A 106 -1.94 -2.42 -7.09
CA LEU A 106 -2.55 -3.19 -8.16
C LEU A 106 -1.85 -2.80 -9.46
N VAL A 107 -1.26 -3.78 -10.13
CA VAL A 107 -0.42 -3.54 -11.30
C VAL A 107 -1.01 -4.25 -12.53
N PRO A 108 -1.13 -3.54 -13.67
CA PRO A 108 -1.57 -4.21 -14.90
C PRO A 108 -0.64 -5.34 -15.30
N LYS A 109 -1.20 -6.46 -15.75
CA LYS A 109 -0.40 -7.64 -16.14
C LYS A 109 0.63 -7.37 -17.21
N ASN A 110 0.36 -6.41 -18.08
CA ASN A 110 1.25 -6.06 -19.19
C ASN A 110 2.32 -5.02 -18.83
N LYS A 111 2.45 -4.65 -17.55
CA LYS A 111 3.41 -3.63 -17.11
C LYS A 111 4.38 -4.17 -16.05
N LEU A 112 4.93 -5.36 -16.30
CA LEU A 112 5.81 -6.04 -15.35
C LEU A 112 7.06 -5.24 -14.98
N SER A 113 7.70 -4.56 -15.93
CA SER A 113 8.86 -3.74 -15.63
C SER A 113 8.54 -2.57 -14.72
N GLN A 114 7.35 -1.96 -14.88
CA GLN A 114 6.89 -0.90 -13.99
C GLN A 114 6.59 -1.44 -12.60
N HIS A 115 6.10 -2.67 -12.51
CA HIS A 115 5.85 -3.35 -11.25
C HIS A 115 7.13 -3.43 -10.39
N ILE A 116 8.21 -3.91 -10.98
CA ILE A 116 9.50 -4.04 -10.28
C ILE A 116 10.01 -2.68 -9.84
N LYS A 117 9.95 -1.69 -10.73
CA LYS A 117 10.38 -0.31 -10.42
C LYS A 117 9.55 0.32 -9.31
N SER A 118 8.24 0.06 -9.33
CA SER A 118 7.33 0.59 -8.31
C SER A 118 7.64 0.04 -6.93
N LEU A 119 7.83 -1.27 -6.82
CA LEU A 119 8.19 -1.89 -5.54
C LEU A 119 9.53 -1.37 -5.01
N ALA A 120 10.52 -1.25 -5.88
CA ALA A 120 11.84 -0.73 -5.51
C ALA A 120 11.75 0.72 -5.04
N ASN A 121 10.99 1.55 -5.73
CA ASN A 121 10.78 2.95 -5.35
C ASN A 121 10.12 3.07 -3.98
N ILE A 122 9.04 2.34 -3.76
CA ILE A 122 8.30 2.40 -2.49
C ILE A 122 9.18 1.92 -1.34
N ALA A 123 9.90 0.83 -1.52
CA ALA A 123 10.81 0.32 -0.50
C ALA A 123 11.89 1.35 -0.16
N LYS A 124 12.43 2.03 -1.15
CA LYS A 124 13.46 3.05 -0.97
C LYS A 124 12.92 4.27 -0.23
N VAL A 125 11.74 4.77 -0.63
CA VAL A 125 11.08 5.91 0.03
C VAL A 125 10.76 5.56 1.48
N MET A 126 10.20 4.39 1.73
CA MET A 126 9.83 3.95 3.07
C MET A 126 11.02 3.47 3.91
N GLY A 127 12.21 3.46 3.34
CA GLY A 127 13.44 3.23 4.09
C GLY A 127 13.82 4.40 5.01
N ASP A 128 13.25 5.57 4.79
CA ASP A 128 13.54 6.75 5.59
C ASP A 128 12.72 6.76 6.88
N GLU A 129 13.39 6.66 8.02
CA GLU A 129 12.75 6.57 9.34
C GLU A 129 11.94 7.83 9.67
N GLU A 130 12.50 8.98 9.41
CA GLU A 130 11.85 10.28 9.72
C GLU A 130 10.55 10.40 8.94
N LEU A 131 10.56 10.00 7.65
CA LEU A 131 9.37 10.00 6.82
C LEU A 131 8.31 9.05 7.37
N ARG A 132 8.70 7.82 7.73
CA ARG A 132 7.77 6.84 8.28
C ARG A 132 7.10 7.35 9.56
N GLU A 133 7.88 7.87 10.48
CA GLU A 133 7.34 8.39 11.74
C GLU A 133 6.39 9.56 11.52
N LYS A 134 6.75 10.45 10.60
CA LYS A 134 5.91 11.60 10.29
C LYS A 134 4.58 11.16 9.69
N ILE A 135 4.60 10.27 8.68
CA ILE A 135 3.39 9.77 8.04
C ILE A 135 2.47 9.08 9.06
N ALA A 136 3.04 8.24 9.93
CA ALA A 136 2.26 7.51 10.92
C ALA A 136 1.61 8.42 11.97
N SER A 137 2.14 9.63 12.18
CA SER A 137 1.62 10.58 13.16
C SER A 137 0.59 11.56 12.59
N LEU A 138 0.54 11.71 11.26
CA LEU A 138 -0.38 12.66 10.62
C LEU A 138 -1.82 12.15 10.66
N LYS A 139 -2.77 13.08 10.73
CA LYS A 139 -4.18 12.75 10.95
C LYS A 139 -5.07 12.99 9.73
N THR A 140 -4.53 13.53 8.64
CA THR A 140 -5.32 13.80 7.43
C THR A 140 -4.63 13.21 6.20
N ALA A 141 -5.44 12.76 5.25
CA ALA A 141 -4.95 12.25 3.98
C ALA A 141 -4.17 13.32 3.20
N GLU A 142 -4.65 14.56 3.26
CA GLU A 142 -4.01 15.68 2.59
C GLU A 142 -2.58 15.92 3.12
N SER A 143 -2.40 15.93 4.44
CA SER A 143 -1.08 16.14 5.04
C SER A 143 -0.12 14.99 4.74
N ILE A 144 -0.63 13.75 4.72
CA ILE A 144 0.16 12.57 4.36
C ILE A 144 0.64 12.67 2.92
N LEU A 145 -0.26 12.96 1.99
CA LEU A 145 0.08 13.08 0.58
C LEU A 145 1.08 14.21 0.34
N LYS A 146 0.87 15.35 0.97
CA LYS A 146 1.79 16.50 0.86
C LYS A 146 3.18 16.14 1.36
N THR A 147 3.27 15.44 2.48
CA THR A 147 4.55 15.00 3.05
C THR A 147 5.28 14.06 2.09
N ILE A 148 4.57 13.12 1.49
CA ILE A 148 5.16 12.19 0.52
C ILE A 148 5.64 12.94 -0.72
N LYS A 149 4.84 13.86 -1.24
CA LYS A 149 5.20 14.64 -2.44
C LYS A 149 6.41 15.55 -2.22
N ASN A 150 6.56 16.07 -1.02
CA ASN A 150 7.68 16.95 -0.68
C ASN A 150 8.94 16.18 -0.28
N PHE A 151 8.85 14.87 -0.08
CA PHE A 151 9.99 14.05 0.27
C PHE A 151 10.92 13.88 -0.93
N LYS A 152 12.22 14.09 -0.70
CA LYS A 152 13.25 13.85 -1.72
C LYS A 152 14.21 12.81 -1.18
N ILE A 153 14.45 11.80 -2.00
CA ILE A 153 15.42 10.76 -1.66
C ILE A 153 16.82 11.39 -1.74
N ASN A 154 17.51 11.38 -0.61
CA ASN A 154 18.92 11.81 -0.59
C ASN A 154 19.78 10.74 -1.25
N LYS A 155 20.57 11.17 -2.20
CA LYS A 155 21.49 10.26 -2.90
C LYS A 155 22.79 10.10 -2.13
#